data_2d19de11aceb04e95d2d64a95f72c76b
#
_entry.id   2d19de11aceb04e95d2d64a95f72c76b
#
_cell.length_a   1.000
_cell.length_b   1.000
_cell.length_c   1.000
_cell.angle_alpha   90.00
_cell.angle_beta   90.00
_cell.angle_gamma   90.00
#
_symmetry.space_group_name_H-M   'P 1'
#
loop_
_entity.id
_entity.type
_entity.pdbx_description
1 polymer ?
#
loop_
_entity_poly.entity_id
_entity_poly.type
_entity_poly.pdbx_seq_one_letter_code
_entity_poly.pdbx_strand_id
1 'polypeptide(L)'
;MMKKSLMMAAGTLLSLAVILGGCGGGDKKQAAKTDSGKELTVYTARSETLNNAVIQNFEKDTGIKVNVVVAGTGEVVKRVASEKDNPLGDVLWAGSEAMLASKQDLFEKYVSSENDKMMPEFRNTTGYFTPAFSDPTVFIVNKKLKGDMKIEGFADLLNPALKGRISFGDPVNSSSAFQSLACMLYDMGNGDPFSSSAWDYVDKFLKQLNGKMANSSSQVFKGVAGGEYVVGLTWEDPAANLVKSGADVEVVFPKEGALYAPQSVQIIKNCKHPENARKFIDYMLSEKIQNLVGTTLTVRPLRQGAKLADYMTPASKIKLAPKYDEKWVSQNKDKFTKTFTEHLEKSL
;
A
#
# COMPACT_ATOMS: atom_id res chain seq x y z
N MET A 1 -22.26 58.08 20.91
CA MET A 1 -21.94 59.09 19.86
C MET A 1 -21.72 58.28 18.59
N MET A 2 -22.78 58.07 17.68
CA MET A 2 -23.16 58.92 16.54
C MET A 2 -22.00 59.01 15.53
N LYS A 3 -22.14 58.64 14.25
CA LYS A 3 -23.16 58.72 13.18
C LYS A 3 -22.71 57.80 12.05
N LYS A 4 -23.47 56.92 11.38
CA LYS A 4 -24.40 57.07 10.23
C LYS A 4 -23.87 57.86 9.03
N SER A 5 -23.83 57.16 7.87
CA SER A 5 -24.27 57.56 6.51
C SER A 5 -23.85 56.45 5.54
N LEU A 6 -24.61 55.75 4.81
CA LEU A 6 -25.78 55.77 3.92
C LEU A 6 -25.63 56.66 2.66
N MET A 7 -25.63 56.00 1.46
CA MET A 7 -26.24 56.41 0.17
C MET A 7 -25.73 55.43 -0.93
N MET A 8 -26.59 54.53 -1.56
CA MET A 8 -27.54 54.77 -2.66
C MET A 8 -26.87 55.32 -3.94
N ALA A 9 -27.09 54.87 -5.14
CA ALA A 9 -28.05 54.04 -5.86
C ALA A 9 -27.76 54.07 -7.36
N ALA A 10 -28.53 53.31 -8.12
CA ALA A 10 -28.86 53.37 -9.56
C ALA A 10 -27.83 52.71 -10.50
N GLY A 11 -28.08 51.72 -11.32
CA GLY A 11 -29.32 51.33 -11.99
C GLY A 11 -29.18 51.58 -13.50
N THR A 12 -29.15 50.55 -14.35
CA THR A 12 -29.76 50.64 -15.64
C THR A 12 -29.92 49.23 -16.26
N LEU A 13 -31.07 49.03 -16.79
CA LEU A 13 -31.81 47.96 -17.40
C LEU A 13 -31.43 47.66 -18.86
N LEU A 14 -31.87 46.46 -19.30
CA LEU A 14 -32.38 45.98 -20.59
C LEU A 14 -31.43 45.69 -21.76
N SER A 15 -31.41 44.45 -22.16
CA SER A 15 -32.21 44.09 -23.40
C SER A 15 -32.32 42.55 -23.56
N LEU A 16 -33.56 42.15 -23.63
CA LEU A 16 -34.07 40.82 -24.01
C LEU A 16 -33.89 40.62 -25.53
N ALA A 17 -33.37 39.46 -25.95
CA ALA A 17 -33.61 38.94 -27.28
C ALA A 17 -33.95 37.46 -27.17
N VAL A 18 -35.24 37.16 -27.31
CA VAL A 18 -35.82 35.84 -27.54
C VAL A 18 -35.69 35.55 -29.02
N ILE A 19 -35.08 34.41 -29.36
CA ILE A 19 -35.28 33.75 -30.64
C ILE A 19 -35.74 32.32 -30.38
N LEU A 20 -36.98 32.07 -30.61
CA LEU A 20 -37.63 30.76 -30.77
C LEU A 20 -37.25 30.17 -32.14
N GLY A 21 -36.93 28.89 -32.17
CA GLY A 21 -36.93 28.14 -33.42
C GLY A 21 -36.20 26.80 -33.35
N GLY A 22 -36.95 25.68 -33.40
CA GLY A 22 -36.49 24.44 -34.01
C GLY A 22 -36.48 23.21 -33.12
N CYS A 23 -37.60 22.47 -33.09
CA CYS A 23 -37.63 21.04 -32.74
C CYS A 23 -36.73 20.22 -33.70
N GLY A 24 -35.88 19.38 -33.13
CA GLY A 24 -35.17 18.32 -33.82
C GLY A 24 -34.71 17.31 -32.81
N GLY A 25 -35.37 16.14 -32.73
CA GLY A 25 -34.93 15.02 -31.91
C GLY A 25 -33.57 14.52 -32.39
N GLY A 26 -32.64 14.39 -31.48
CA GLY A 26 -31.33 13.82 -31.70
C GLY A 26 -30.82 13.22 -30.41
N ASP A 27 -30.55 11.93 -30.46
CA ASP A 27 -29.97 11.12 -29.38
C ASP A 27 -28.90 11.89 -28.63
N LYS A 28 -29.12 12.08 -27.34
CA LYS A 28 -28.06 12.52 -26.42
C LYS A 28 -27.03 11.42 -26.30
N LYS A 29 -26.13 11.34 -27.26
CA LYS A 29 -24.80 10.77 -26.99
C LYS A 29 -24.22 11.57 -25.82
N GLN A 30 -24.12 10.92 -24.68
CA GLN A 30 -23.40 11.42 -23.53
C GLN A 30 -21.96 11.69 -24.01
N ALA A 31 -21.65 12.95 -24.28
CA ALA A 31 -20.30 13.36 -24.62
C ALA A 31 -19.40 12.93 -23.49
N ALA A 32 -18.46 12.03 -23.80
CA ALA A 32 -17.38 11.71 -22.89
C ALA A 32 -16.76 13.04 -22.44
N LYS A 33 -16.70 13.26 -21.14
CA LYS A 33 -15.99 14.41 -20.58
C LYS A 33 -14.55 14.30 -21.07
N THR A 34 -14.18 15.15 -22.01
CA THR A 34 -12.79 15.28 -22.44
C THR A 34 -11.98 15.74 -21.24
N ASP A 35 -10.99 14.96 -20.89
CA ASP A 35 -9.95 15.28 -19.89
C ASP A 35 -9.23 16.58 -20.34
N SER A 36 -9.66 17.71 -19.79
CA SER A 36 -9.22 19.05 -20.24
C SER A 36 -8.12 19.64 -19.35
N GLY A 37 -7.60 18.88 -18.38
CA GLY A 37 -6.61 19.36 -17.41
C GLY A 37 -5.30 18.58 -17.43
N LYS A 38 -4.18 19.29 -17.25
CA LYS A 38 -2.86 18.69 -16.94
C LYS A 38 -2.72 18.44 -15.45
N GLU A 39 -3.70 17.81 -14.83
CA GLU A 39 -3.77 17.56 -13.41
C GLU A 39 -4.15 16.09 -13.13
N LEU A 40 -3.70 15.59 -11.98
CA LEU A 40 -4.02 14.26 -11.46
C LEU A 40 -4.02 14.32 -9.94
N THR A 41 -5.02 13.72 -9.29
CA THR A 41 -5.04 13.58 -7.82
C THR A 41 -4.83 12.12 -7.43
N VAL A 42 -3.75 11.86 -6.69
CA VAL A 42 -3.34 10.51 -6.24
C VAL A 42 -3.52 10.38 -4.74
N TYR A 43 -4.35 9.43 -4.31
CA TYR A 43 -4.47 9.00 -2.92
C TYR A 43 -3.50 7.84 -2.69
N THR A 44 -2.61 7.96 -1.71
CA THR A 44 -1.55 6.98 -1.50
C THR A 44 -1.27 6.72 -0.02
N ALA A 45 -0.83 5.49 0.28
CA ALA A 45 -0.29 5.10 1.57
C ALA A 45 1.22 4.74 1.47
N ARG A 46 1.86 5.15 0.38
CA ARG A 46 3.28 4.86 0.13
C ARG A 46 4.19 5.84 0.86
N SER A 47 5.44 5.44 1.05
CA SER A 47 6.46 6.31 1.63
C SER A 47 6.67 7.56 0.78
N GLU A 48 7.04 8.67 1.43
CA GLU A 48 7.33 9.93 0.76
C GLU A 48 8.43 9.77 -0.30
N THR A 49 9.46 8.99 0.01
CA THR A 49 10.58 8.72 -0.92
C THR A 49 10.10 8.06 -2.21
N LEU A 50 9.22 7.04 -2.11
CA LEU A 50 8.67 6.37 -3.29
C LEU A 50 7.71 7.27 -4.06
N ASN A 51 6.82 7.98 -3.36
CA ASN A 51 5.91 8.94 -3.97
C ASN A 51 6.68 9.99 -4.79
N ASN A 52 7.67 10.64 -4.16
CA ASN A 52 8.46 11.67 -4.80
C ASN A 52 9.21 11.15 -6.02
N ALA A 53 9.84 9.98 -5.93
CA ALA A 53 10.58 9.41 -7.05
C ALA A 53 9.70 9.12 -8.27
N VAL A 54 8.51 8.56 -8.08
CA VAL A 54 7.57 8.25 -9.18
C VAL A 54 6.94 9.53 -9.72
N ILE A 55 6.41 10.37 -8.83
CA ILE A 55 5.61 11.54 -9.20
C ILE A 55 6.45 12.62 -9.90
N GLN A 56 7.62 12.97 -9.36
CA GLN A 56 8.49 13.97 -9.99
C GLN A 56 8.94 13.56 -11.39
N ASN A 57 9.25 12.27 -11.59
CA ASN A 57 9.55 11.75 -12.92
C ASN A 57 8.34 11.80 -13.86
N PHE A 58 7.15 11.43 -13.35
CA PHE A 58 5.90 11.51 -14.12
C PHE A 58 5.59 12.95 -14.55
N GLU A 59 5.63 13.90 -13.62
CA GLU A 59 5.40 15.32 -13.91
C GLU A 59 6.40 15.86 -14.94
N LYS A 60 7.68 15.52 -14.77
CA LYS A 60 8.76 15.94 -15.69
C LYS A 60 8.53 15.43 -17.11
N ASP A 61 8.14 14.17 -17.25
CA ASP A 61 8.05 13.51 -18.56
C ASP A 61 6.72 13.80 -19.28
N THR A 62 5.64 14.06 -18.54
CA THR A 62 4.30 14.24 -19.11
C THR A 62 3.77 15.67 -19.05
N GLY A 63 4.32 16.50 -18.17
CA GLY A 63 3.82 17.83 -17.87
C GLY A 63 2.49 17.83 -17.10
N ILE A 64 2.02 16.67 -16.63
CA ILE A 64 0.82 16.53 -15.80
C ILE A 64 1.20 16.77 -14.35
N LYS A 65 0.56 17.72 -13.67
CA LYS A 65 0.75 18.02 -12.25
C LYS A 65 0.01 17.03 -11.37
N VAL A 66 0.66 16.54 -10.31
CA VAL A 66 0.10 15.54 -9.42
C VAL A 66 -0.13 16.12 -8.01
N ASN A 67 -1.39 16.17 -7.62
CA ASN A 67 -1.81 16.48 -6.25
C ASN A 67 -1.80 15.18 -5.44
N VAL A 68 -1.03 15.13 -4.35
CA VAL A 68 -0.85 13.92 -3.54
C VAL A 68 -1.56 14.05 -2.21
N VAL A 69 -2.36 13.06 -1.85
CA VAL A 69 -2.95 12.92 -0.52
C VAL A 69 -2.40 11.65 0.12
N VAL A 70 -1.60 11.83 1.17
CA VAL A 70 -0.96 10.72 1.89
C VAL A 70 -1.69 10.44 3.19
N ALA A 71 -2.17 9.20 3.37
CA ALA A 71 -2.76 8.73 4.63
C ALA A 71 -2.64 7.19 4.73
N GLY A 72 -3.09 6.63 5.85
CA GLY A 72 -3.10 5.16 6.01
C GLY A 72 -4.01 4.47 4.98
N THR A 73 -3.66 3.23 4.57
CA THR A 73 -4.43 2.50 3.54
C THR A 73 -5.92 2.46 3.84
N GLY A 74 -6.30 2.13 5.07
CA GLY A 74 -7.72 2.10 5.47
C GLY A 74 -8.41 3.47 5.37
N GLU A 75 -7.68 4.54 5.64
CA GLU A 75 -8.18 5.91 5.61
C GLU A 75 -8.41 6.38 4.16
N VAL A 76 -7.43 6.20 3.26
CA VAL A 76 -7.61 6.58 1.85
C VAL A 76 -8.70 5.73 1.17
N VAL A 77 -8.86 4.47 1.53
CA VAL A 77 -9.95 3.61 1.02
C VAL A 77 -11.31 4.08 1.53
N LYS A 78 -11.43 4.43 2.81
CA LYS A 78 -12.67 5.03 3.37
C LYS A 78 -13.00 6.34 2.67
N ARG A 79 -12.00 7.15 2.37
CA ARG A 79 -12.16 8.42 1.65
C ARG A 79 -12.71 8.20 0.24
N VAL A 80 -12.12 7.29 -0.55
CA VAL A 80 -12.65 6.91 -1.87
C VAL A 80 -14.11 6.48 -1.78
N ALA A 81 -14.45 5.65 -0.79
CA ALA A 81 -15.83 5.19 -0.60
C ALA A 81 -16.80 6.33 -0.23
N SER A 82 -16.38 7.29 0.59
CA SER A 82 -17.21 8.45 0.96
C SER A 82 -17.41 9.44 -0.18
N GLU A 83 -16.47 9.50 -1.10
CA GLU A 83 -16.47 10.40 -2.26
C GLU A 83 -17.06 9.75 -3.55
N LYS A 84 -17.61 8.51 -3.48
CA LYS A 84 -18.01 7.71 -4.64
C LYS A 84 -18.96 8.41 -5.62
N ASP A 85 -19.82 9.31 -5.12
CA ASP A 85 -20.81 10.04 -5.92
C ASP A 85 -20.24 11.34 -6.52
N ASN A 86 -19.12 11.84 -5.99
CA ASN A 86 -18.37 12.98 -6.52
C ASN A 86 -16.88 12.82 -6.20
N PRO A 87 -16.14 11.96 -6.94
CA PRO A 87 -14.75 11.68 -6.67
C PRO A 87 -13.87 12.94 -6.74
N LEU A 88 -13.03 13.13 -5.72
CA LEU A 88 -12.02 14.18 -5.68
C LEU A 88 -10.63 13.64 -6.03
N GLY A 89 -10.42 12.34 -5.90
CA GLY A 89 -9.23 11.62 -6.33
C GLY A 89 -9.42 10.94 -7.69
N ASP A 90 -8.33 10.76 -8.44
CA ASP A 90 -8.33 10.08 -9.72
C ASP A 90 -7.74 8.67 -9.61
N VAL A 91 -6.73 8.52 -8.77
CA VAL A 91 -5.99 7.26 -8.57
C VAL A 91 -5.92 6.94 -7.08
N LEU A 92 -6.15 5.67 -6.75
CA LEU A 92 -5.76 5.10 -5.46
C LEU A 92 -4.49 4.26 -5.66
N TRP A 93 -3.38 4.66 -5.05
CA TRP A 93 -2.13 3.91 -5.01
C TRP A 93 -1.88 3.40 -3.59
N ALA A 94 -2.64 2.40 -3.20
CA ALA A 94 -2.59 1.81 -1.87
C ALA A 94 -3.29 0.44 -1.84
N GLY A 95 -2.87 -0.41 -0.91
CA GLY A 95 -3.44 -1.73 -0.69
C GLY A 95 -3.03 -2.76 -1.74
N SER A 96 -3.48 -3.99 -1.55
CA SER A 96 -3.36 -5.08 -2.51
C SER A 96 -4.71 -5.41 -3.11
N GLU A 97 -4.73 -6.13 -4.24
CA GLU A 97 -5.97 -6.69 -4.80
C GLU A 97 -6.77 -7.42 -3.72
N ALA A 98 -6.08 -8.24 -2.95
CA ALA A 98 -6.65 -9.02 -1.87
C ALA A 98 -7.43 -8.15 -0.87
N MET A 99 -6.88 -7.02 -0.46
CA MET A 99 -7.53 -6.10 0.47
C MET A 99 -8.72 -5.36 -0.16
N LEU A 100 -8.68 -5.09 -1.46
CA LEU A 100 -9.61 -4.20 -2.16
C LEU A 100 -10.70 -4.93 -2.94
N ALA A 101 -10.61 -6.26 -3.11
CA ALA A 101 -11.53 -7.05 -3.92
C ALA A 101 -13.00 -6.86 -3.54
N SER A 102 -13.31 -6.73 -2.24
CA SER A 102 -14.67 -6.47 -1.76
C SER A 102 -15.20 -5.06 -2.06
N LYS A 103 -14.35 -4.18 -2.58
CA LYS A 103 -14.66 -2.78 -2.90
C LYS A 103 -14.41 -2.46 -4.39
N GLN A 104 -14.41 -3.48 -5.22
CA GLN A 104 -14.13 -3.38 -6.66
C GLN A 104 -15.05 -2.39 -7.39
N ASP A 105 -16.28 -2.21 -6.90
CA ASP A 105 -17.28 -1.26 -7.41
C ASP A 105 -16.86 0.21 -7.32
N LEU A 106 -15.85 0.53 -6.49
CA LEU A 106 -15.24 1.86 -6.36
C LEU A 106 -14.25 2.20 -7.48
N PHE A 107 -13.88 1.23 -8.33
CA PHE A 107 -12.78 1.37 -9.28
C PHE A 107 -13.27 1.17 -10.73
N GLU A 108 -12.52 1.77 -11.67
CA GLU A 108 -12.72 1.61 -13.10
C GLU A 108 -11.86 0.45 -13.62
N LYS A 109 -12.39 -0.26 -14.62
CA LYS A 109 -11.60 -1.28 -15.34
C LYS A 109 -10.54 -0.63 -16.21
N TYR A 110 -9.29 -1.04 -15.98
CA TYR A 110 -8.17 -0.69 -16.84
C TYR A 110 -7.08 -1.75 -16.77
N VAL A 111 -6.62 -2.21 -17.93
CA VAL A 111 -5.42 -3.04 -18.05
C VAL A 111 -4.38 -2.25 -18.83
N SER A 112 -3.24 -2.03 -18.20
CA SER A 112 -2.13 -1.26 -18.78
C SER A 112 -1.58 -1.94 -20.03
N SER A 113 -1.16 -1.13 -21.02
CA SER A 113 -0.40 -1.61 -22.20
C SER A 113 0.93 -2.28 -21.83
N GLU A 114 1.45 -2.00 -20.61
CA GLU A 114 2.67 -2.59 -20.08
C GLU A 114 2.43 -3.92 -19.31
N ASN A 115 1.17 -4.36 -19.18
CA ASN A 115 0.81 -5.51 -18.35
C ASN A 115 1.55 -6.80 -18.75
N ASP A 116 1.72 -7.06 -20.06
CA ASP A 116 2.40 -8.25 -20.56
C ASP A 116 3.92 -8.26 -20.30
N LYS A 117 4.48 -7.09 -19.95
CA LYS A 117 5.89 -6.94 -19.58
C LYS A 117 6.14 -7.23 -18.09
N MET A 118 5.08 -7.34 -17.30
CA MET A 118 5.16 -7.69 -15.89
C MET A 118 5.41 -9.19 -15.73
N MET A 119 6.03 -9.60 -14.61
CA MET A 119 6.17 -11.01 -14.26
C MET A 119 4.78 -11.66 -14.26
N PRO A 120 4.62 -12.87 -14.82
CA PRO A 120 3.30 -13.48 -15.06
C PRO A 120 2.40 -13.53 -13.83
N GLU A 121 2.98 -13.83 -12.67
CA GLU A 121 2.29 -13.92 -11.38
C GLU A 121 1.78 -12.58 -10.84
N PHE A 122 2.27 -11.45 -11.40
CA PHE A 122 1.90 -10.10 -10.98
C PHE A 122 1.17 -9.31 -12.07
N ARG A 123 0.61 -9.98 -13.06
CA ARG A 123 -0.22 -9.32 -14.07
C ARG A 123 -1.59 -8.99 -13.53
N ASN A 124 -2.13 -7.84 -13.94
CA ASN A 124 -3.52 -7.52 -13.71
C ASN A 124 -4.41 -8.46 -14.52
N THR A 125 -5.06 -9.41 -13.87
CA THR A 125 -5.96 -10.39 -14.47
C THR A 125 -7.44 -10.06 -14.24
N THR A 126 -7.75 -9.21 -13.25
CA THR A 126 -9.13 -8.82 -12.90
C THR A 126 -9.61 -7.61 -13.68
N GLY A 127 -8.68 -6.83 -14.22
CA GLY A 127 -8.95 -5.56 -14.88
C GLY A 127 -9.11 -4.37 -13.93
N TYR A 128 -9.10 -4.56 -12.62
CA TYR A 128 -9.32 -3.47 -11.64
C TYR A 128 -8.09 -3.09 -10.84
N PHE A 129 -7.22 -4.06 -10.54
CA PHE A 129 -6.10 -3.89 -9.64
C PHE A 129 -4.80 -4.15 -10.40
N THR A 130 -3.98 -3.13 -10.55
CA THR A 130 -2.72 -3.24 -11.25
C THR A 130 -1.58 -3.36 -10.24
N PRO A 131 -0.95 -4.54 -10.08
CA PRO A 131 0.24 -4.67 -9.27
C PRO A 131 1.38 -3.82 -9.84
N ALA A 132 1.94 -2.91 -9.03
CA ALA A 132 2.99 -2.01 -9.49
C ALA A 132 4.35 -2.35 -8.90
N PHE A 133 4.40 -2.62 -7.58
CA PHE A 133 5.59 -2.94 -6.82
C PHE A 133 5.27 -4.00 -5.77
N SER A 134 6.29 -4.64 -5.21
CA SER A 134 6.13 -5.59 -4.12
C SER A 134 6.93 -5.17 -2.90
N ASP A 135 6.37 -5.44 -1.73
CA ASP A 135 6.97 -5.22 -0.42
C ASP A 135 6.95 -6.54 0.38
N PRO A 136 7.98 -7.39 0.26
CA PRO A 136 8.04 -8.63 1.03
C PRO A 136 8.01 -8.39 2.54
N THR A 137 7.40 -9.32 3.28
CA THR A 137 7.49 -9.35 4.74
C THR A 137 8.90 -9.69 5.18
N VAL A 138 9.43 -8.93 6.14
CA VAL A 138 10.77 -9.12 6.68
C VAL A 138 10.77 -8.85 8.20
N PHE A 139 11.85 -9.27 8.85
CA PHE A 139 12.23 -8.72 10.14
C PHE A 139 13.25 -7.61 9.93
N ILE A 140 13.10 -6.52 10.67
CA ILE A 140 14.16 -5.56 10.92
C ILE A 140 14.79 -5.90 12.25
N VAL A 141 16.11 -6.02 12.29
CA VAL A 141 16.85 -6.45 13.51
C VAL A 141 17.93 -5.44 13.84
N ASN A 142 17.96 -4.97 15.09
CA ASN A 142 19.01 -4.10 15.59
C ASN A 142 20.25 -4.95 15.88
N LYS A 143 21.34 -4.72 15.13
CA LYS A 143 22.57 -5.52 15.19
C LYS A 143 23.25 -5.44 16.56
N LYS A 144 23.29 -4.26 17.17
CA LYS A 144 23.88 -4.06 18.50
C LYS A 144 23.10 -4.78 19.59
N LEU A 145 21.77 -4.63 19.58
CA LEU A 145 20.93 -5.23 20.62
C LEU A 145 20.75 -6.74 20.47
N LYS A 146 20.87 -7.24 19.24
CA LYS A 146 20.84 -8.67 18.94
C LYS A 146 22.05 -9.38 19.57
N GLY A 147 23.25 -8.78 19.51
CA GLY A 147 24.48 -9.44 19.89
C GLY A 147 24.66 -10.76 19.15
N ASP A 148 24.94 -11.84 19.87
CA ASP A 148 25.17 -13.19 19.32
C ASP A 148 23.85 -13.99 19.10
N MET A 149 22.67 -13.39 19.37
CA MET A 149 21.40 -14.08 19.16
C MET A 149 21.17 -14.34 17.66
N LYS A 150 20.77 -15.57 17.34
CA LYS A 150 20.29 -15.91 16.00
C LYS A 150 18.82 -15.48 15.86
N ILE A 151 18.54 -14.65 14.86
CA ILE A 151 17.20 -14.21 14.49
C ILE A 151 17.10 -14.38 12.97
N GLU A 152 16.75 -15.58 12.53
CA GLU A 152 16.70 -15.98 11.11
C GLU A 152 15.28 -16.34 10.64
N GLY A 153 14.35 -16.54 11.58
CA GLY A 153 12.97 -16.92 11.26
C GLY A 153 12.03 -16.80 12.45
N PHE A 154 10.78 -17.17 12.22
CA PHE A 154 9.72 -17.07 13.24
C PHE A 154 10.03 -17.89 14.47
N ALA A 155 10.59 -19.11 14.32
CA ALA A 155 10.92 -19.95 15.47
C ALA A 155 11.88 -19.25 16.46
N ASP A 156 12.79 -18.42 15.96
CA ASP A 156 13.78 -17.72 16.77
C ASP A 156 13.17 -16.58 17.61
N LEU A 157 12.00 -16.06 17.22
CA LEU A 157 11.27 -15.04 17.97
C LEU A 157 10.73 -15.54 19.32
N LEU A 158 10.67 -16.86 19.52
CA LEU A 158 10.27 -17.46 20.79
C LEU A 158 11.42 -17.56 21.81
N ASN A 159 12.62 -17.08 21.46
CA ASN A 159 13.73 -17.00 22.41
C ASN A 159 13.33 -16.15 23.63
N PRO A 160 13.42 -16.68 24.87
CA PRO A 160 13.06 -15.92 26.07
C PRO A 160 13.79 -14.59 26.25
N ALA A 161 15.00 -14.46 25.71
CA ALA A 161 15.76 -13.20 25.71
C ALA A 161 15.11 -12.08 24.88
N LEU A 162 14.14 -12.39 24.02
CA LEU A 162 13.38 -11.44 23.23
C LEU A 162 12.08 -10.99 23.90
N LYS A 163 11.72 -11.51 25.07
CA LYS A 163 10.48 -11.13 25.75
C LYS A 163 10.43 -9.63 26.03
N GLY A 164 9.37 -8.96 25.54
CA GLY A 164 9.17 -7.51 25.62
C GLY A 164 10.13 -6.69 24.74
N ARG A 165 10.91 -7.34 23.85
CA ARG A 165 11.90 -6.72 22.96
C ARG A 165 11.58 -6.92 21.48
N ILE A 166 10.37 -7.39 21.17
CA ILE A 166 9.84 -7.54 19.81
C ILE A 166 8.84 -6.40 19.53
N SER A 167 8.98 -5.73 18.42
CA SER A 167 8.02 -4.73 17.93
C SER A 167 7.10 -5.35 16.89
N PHE A 168 5.80 -5.33 17.15
CA PHE A 168 4.77 -5.84 16.25
C PHE A 168 3.57 -4.90 16.27
N GLY A 169 3.01 -4.62 15.09
CA GLY A 169 1.82 -3.78 14.96
C GLY A 169 0.53 -4.57 15.20
N ASP A 170 -0.57 -3.85 15.37
CA ASP A 170 -1.90 -4.47 15.45
C ASP A 170 -2.39 -4.92 14.06
N PRO A 171 -2.61 -6.23 13.82
CA PRO A 171 -3.08 -6.74 12.53
C PRO A 171 -4.50 -6.30 12.14
N VAL A 172 -5.30 -5.85 13.11
CA VAL A 172 -6.64 -5.33 12.84
C VAL A 172 -6.57 -3.98 12.14
N ASN A 173 -5.61 -3.13 12.56
CA ASN A 173 -5.53 -1.74 12.13
C ASN A 173 -4.37 -1.46 11.15
N SER A 174 -3.40 -2.37 11.03
CA SER A 174 -2.21 -2.22 10.18
C SER A 174 -2.14 -3.29 9.10
N SER A 175 -2.08 -2.88 7.84
CA SER A 175 -1.95 -3.83 6.71
C SER A 175 -0.63 -4.61 6.75
N SER A 176 0.47 -3.98 7.12
CA SER A 176 1.76 -4.67 7.23
C SER A 176 1.81 -5.66 8.40
N ALA A 177 1.18 -5.32 9.53
CA ALA A 177 1.04 -6.24 10.64
C ALA A 177 0.13 -7.43 10.29
N PHE A 178 -0.95 -7.18 9.53
CA PHE A 178 -1.79 -8.26 9.00
C PHE A 178 -1.02 -9.19 8.06
N GLN A 179 -0.21 -8.63 7.15
CA GLN A 179 0.64 -9.44 6.27
C GLN A 179 1.66 -10.24 7.06
N SER A 180 2.28 -9.66 8.09
CA SER A 180 3.20 -10.39 8.98
C SER A 180 2.51 -11.50 9.76
N LEU A 181 1.26 -11.28 10.23
CA LEU A 181 0.45 -12.32 10.86
C LEU A 181 0.11 -13.45 9.88
N ALA A 182 -0.33 -13.10 8.66
CA ALA A 182 -0.62 -14.09 7.63
C ALA A 182 0.63 -14.92 7.28
N CYS A 183 1.79 -14.26 7.11
CA CYS A 183 3.07 -14.92 6.89
C CYS A 183 3.38 -15.94 7.99
N MET A 184 3.33 -15.48 9.24
CA MET A 184 3.56 -16.30 10.43
C MET A 184 2.64 -17.53 10.47
N LEU A 185 1.37 -17.35 10.20
CA LEU A 185 0.38 -18.43 10.23
C LEU A 185 0.59 -19.46 9.12
N TYR A 186 0.90 -19.01 7.90
CA TYR A 186 1.21 -19.93 6.79
C TYR A 186 2.50 -20.70 7.02
N ASP A 187 3.54 -20.05 7.52
CA ASP A 187 4.83 -20.68 7.79
C ASP A 187 4.74 -21.68 8.94
N MET A 188 4.16 -21.27 10.08
CA MET A 188 4.10 -22.12 11.27
C MET A 188 3.00 -23.19 11.18
N GLY A 189 2.04 -22.99 10.29
CA GLY A 189 1.01 -23.96 9.94
C GLY A 189 1.32 -24.86 8.76
N ASN A 190 2.56 -24.77 8.20
CA ASN A 190 2.96 -25.52 7.00
C ASN A 190 1.96 -25.39 5.83
N GLY A 191 1.47 -24.16 5.63
CA GLY A 191 0.53 -23.81 4.57
C GLY A 191 -0.95 -23.93 4.96
N ASP A 192 -1.28 -24.28 6.20
CA ASP A 192 -2.63 -24.18 6.77
C ASP A 192 -2.65 -23.10 7.87
N PRO A 193 -3.13 -21.89 7.56
CA PRO A 193 -3.10 -20.77 8.52
C PRO A 193 -4.12 -20.93 9.68
N PHE A 194 -5.00 -21.92 9.64
CA PHE A 194 -5.95 -22.21 10.72
C PHE A 194 -5.65 -23.52 11.47
N SER A 195 -4.50 -24.13 11.20
CA SER A 195 -4.04 -25.29 11.97
C SER A 195 -3.78 -24.93 13.43
N SER A 196 -3.91 -25.91 14.33
CA SER A 196 -3.57 -25.72 15.75
C SER A 196 -2.13 -25.28 15.94
N SER A 197 -1.17 -25.83 15.16
CA SER A 197 0.25 -25.47 15.24
C SER A 197 0.51 -23.99 14.93
N ALA A 198 -0.21 -23.42 13.96
CA ALA A 198 -0.10 -22.00 13.62
C ALA A 198 -0.54 -21.11 14.79
N TRP A 199 -1.69 -21.41 15.38
CA TRP A 199 -2.23 -20.61 16.48
C TRP A 199 -1.54 -20.86 17.82
N ASP A 200 -1.08 -22.08 18.09
CA ASP A 200 -0.19 -22.37 19.24
C ASP A 200 1.11 -21.57 19.18
N TYR A 201 1.64 -21.34 17.96
CA TYR A 201 2.77 -20.45 17.77
C TYR A 201 2.38 -19.00 18.07
N VAL A 202 1.26 -18.50 17.55
CA VAL A 202 0.77 -17.14 17.81
C VAL A 202 0.59 -16.90 19.30
N ASP A 203 0.02 -17.84 20.05
CA ASP A 203 -0.14 -17.73 21.51
C ASP A 203 1.23 -17.55 22.23
N LYS A 204 2.24 -18.30 21.81
CA LYS A 204 3.60 -18.16 22.36
C LYS A 204 4.21 -16.82 21.95
N PHE A 205 4.01 -16.40 20.71
CA PHE A 205 4.50 -15.11 20.20
C PHE A 205 3.86 -13.92 20.93
N LEU A 206 2.56 -13.94 21.16
CA LEU A 206 1.85 -12.90 21.92
C LEU A 206 2.41 -12.74 23.34
N LYS A 207 2.77 -13.85 24.00
CA LYS A 207 3.43 -13.81 25.30
C LYS A 207 4.83 -13.15 25.25
N GLN A 208 5.53 -13.28 24.09
CA GLN A 208 6.81 -12.60 23.90
C GLN A 208 6.65 -11.08 23.74
N LEU A 209 5.52 -10.61 23.20
CA LEU A 209 5.24 -9.17 23.09
C LEU A 209 5.07 -8.49 24.46
N ASN A 210 4.75 -9.25 25.51
CA ASN A 210 4.57 -8.75 26.89
C ASN A 210 3.55 -7.59 26.96
N GLY A 211 2.40 -7.75 26.28
CA GLY A 211 1.30 -6.78 26.25
C GLY A 211 1.59 -5.51 25.43
N LYS A 212 2.70 -5.45 24.67
CA LYS A 212 3.07 -4.28 23.88
C LYS A 212 2.81 -4.52 22.39
N MET A 213 1.98 -3.68 21.77
CA MET A 213 1.83 -3.60 20.32
C MET A 213 2.01 -2.17 19.83
N ALA A 214 2.60 -2.00 18.67
CA ALA A 214 2.80 -0.70 18.05
C ALA A 214 1.49 -0.20 17.43
N ASN A 215 1.19 1.09 17.61
CA ASN A 215 -0.03 1.72 17.08
C ASN A 215 0.05 1.99 15.57
N SER A 216 1.23 1.95 14.99
CA SER A 216 1.44 2.15 13.56
C SER A 216 2.61 1.32 13.04
N SER A 217 2.57 1.02 11.75
CA SER A 217 3.67 0.33 11.06
C SER A 217 5.01 1.08 11.16
N SER A 218 4.98 2.42 11.17
CA SER A 218 6.19 3.23 11.29
C SER A 218 6.83 3.14 12.68
N GLN A 219 6.06 2.95 13.74
CA GLN A 219 6.60 2.70 15.07
C GLN A 219 7.41 1.41 15.14
N VAL A 220 7.02 0.38 14.38
CA VAL A 220 7.73 -0.91 14.39
C VAL A 220 9.19 -0.72 13.99
N PHE A 221 9.44 -0.23 12.78
CA PHE A 221 10.82 -0.14 12.28
C PHE A 221 11.61 1.02 12.92
N LYS A 222 10.95 2.14 13.28
CA LYS A 222 11.60 3.25 13.99
C LYS A 222 12.01 2.84 15.41
N GLY A 223 11.18 2.11 16.13
CA GLY A 223 11.50 1.62 17.47
C GLY A 223 12.71 0.67 17.48
N VAL A 224 12.84 -0.19 16.45
CA VAL A 224 14.03 -1.04 16.30
C VAL A 224 15.27 -0.21 15.95
N ALA A 225 15.16 0.70 14.99
CA ALA A 225 16.29 1.57 14.60
C ALA A 225 16.71 2.49 15.76
N GLY A 226 15.77 2.97 16.56
CA GLY A 226 16.01 3.78 17.76
C GLY A 226 16.54 3.00 18.97
N GLY A 227 16.61 1.66 18.91
CA GLY A 227 17.14 0.83 19.99
C GLY A 227 16.14 0.52 21.11
N GLU A 228 14.84 0.73 20.90
CA GLU A 228 13.80 0.32 21.87
C GLU A 228 13.55 -1.19 21.82
N TYR A 229 13.65 -1.78 20.63
CA TYR A 229 13.39 -3.20 20.37
C TYR A 229 14.57 -3.85 19.66
N VAL A 230 14.71 -5.15 19.84
CA VAL A 230 15.75 -5.96 19.16
C VAL A 230 15.32 -6.29 17.74
N VAL A 231 14.06 -6.66 17.56
CA VAL A 231 13.50 -7.11 16.29
C VAL A 231 12.10 -6.53 16.09
N GLY A 232 11.75 -6.25 14.85
CA GLY A 232 10.41 -5.82 14.47
C GLY A 232 9.94 -6.54 13.21
N LEU A 233 8.64 -6.85 13.15
CA LEU A 233 8.01 -7.45 11.98
C LEU A 233 7.46 -6.32 11.09
N THR A 234 7.99 -6.24 9.87
CA THR A 234 7.71 -5.14 8.95
C THR A 234 7.76 -5.60 7.49
N TRP A 235 7.90 -4.68 6.56
CA TRP A 235 8.13 -4.98 5.15
C TRP A 235 9.49 -4.41 4.71
N GLU A 236 9.97 -4.88 3.55
CA GLU A 236 11.34 -4.66 3.12
C GLU A 236 11.69 -3.18 2.92
N ASP A 237 10.85 -2.38 2.25
CA ASP A 237 11.18 -0.99 1.87
C ASP A 237 11.70 -0.14 3.04
N PRO A 238 10.97 0.06 4.16
CA PRO A 238 11.48 0.88 5.25
C PRO A 238 12.70 0.27 5.96
N ALA A 239 12.75 -1.06 6.07
CA ALA A 239 13.88 -1.73 6.72
C ALA A 239 15.17 -1.59 5.88
N ALA A 240 15.08 -1.85 4.56
CA ALA A 240 16.19 -1.67 3.63
C ALA A 240 16.62 -0.20 3.50
N ASN A 241 15.66 0.75 3.57
CA ASN A 241 15.97 2.18 3.54
C ASN A 241 16.77 2.61 4.79
N LEU A 242 16.47 2.06 5.96
CA LEU A 242 17.26 2.28 7.15
C LEU A 242 18.68 1.71 7.02
N VAL A 243 18.84 0.50 6.46
CA VAL A 243 20.16 -0.07 6.15
C VAL A 243 20.92 0.83 5.18
N LYS A 244 20.27 1.26 4.09
CA LYS A 244 20.86 2.17 3.08
C LYS A 244 21.29 3.51 3.68
N SER A 245 20.56 4.02 4.68
CA SER A 245 20.90 5.27 5.38
C SER A 245 21.97 5.11 6.47
N GLY A 246 22.51 3.90 6.67
CA GLY A 246 23.59 3.63 7.62
C GLY A 246 23.11 3.35 9.05
N ALA A 247 21.83 3.09 9.28
CA ALA A 247 21.35 2.65 10.59
C ALA A 247 21.94 1.28 10.95
N ASP A 248 22.22 1.05 12.24
CA ASP A 248 22.79 -0.20 12.74
C ASP A 248 21.74 -1.31 12.86
N VAL A 249 21.08 -1.58 11.72
CA VAL A 249 20.06 -2.61 11.57
C VAL A 249 20.37 -3.53 10.39
N GLU A 250 19.71 -4.69 10.36
CA GLU A 250 19.73 -5.61 9.22
C GLU A 250 18.33 -6.03 8.81
N VAL A 251 18.17 -6.42 7.55
CA VAL A 251 16.95 -7.00 6.99
C VAL A 251 17.09 -8.50 6.98
N VAL A 252 16.15 -9.20 7.61
CA VAL A 252 16.12 -10.66 7.66
C VAL A 252 14.85 -11.16 7.01
N PHE A 253 14.98 -11.98 5.96
CA PHE A 253 13.86 -12.73 5.40
C PHE A 253 13.66 -13.99 6.25
N PRO A 254 12.44 -14.25 6.75
CA PRO A 254 12.19 -15.45 7.54
C PRO A 254 12.60 -16.72 6.77
N LYS A 255 13.41 -17.58 7.40
CA LYS A 255 13.87 -18.83 6.79
C LYS A 255 12.74 -19.81 6.50
N GLU A 256 11.64 -19.70 7.20
CA GLU A 256 10.41 -20.46 6.93
C GLU A 256 9.78 -20.01 5.62
N GLY A 257 9.67 -18.70 5.38
CA GLY A 257 9.20 -18.08 4.15
C GLY A 257 8.84 -16.61 4.34
N ALA A 258 8.78 -15.86 3.25
CA ALA A 258 8.30 -14.48 3.22
C ALA A 258 7.07 -14.39 2.32
N LEU A 259 6.17 -13.46 2.61
CA LEU A 259 5.12 -13.11 1.67
C LEU A 259 5.61 -12.02 0.73
N TYR A 260 5.38 -12.23 -0.56
CA TYR A 260 5.42 -11.16 -1.55
C TYR A 260 4.02 -10.55 -1.63
N ALA A 261 3.87 -9.35 -1.13
CA ALA A 261 2.60 -8.64 -1.16
C ALA A 261 2.64 -7.55 -2.24
N PRO A 262 2.14 -7.82 -3.45
CA PRO A 262 2.10 -6.81 -4.48
C PRO A 262 1.18 -5.67 -4.06
N GLN A 263 1.70 -4.45 -4.19
CA GLN A 263 0.93 -3.25 -3.94
C GLN A 263 0.33 -2.77 -5.26
N SER A 264 -0.96 -2.53 -5.25
CA SER A 264 -1.69 -2.20 -6.46
C SER A 264 -2.03 -0.72 -6.58
N VAL A 265 -2.25 -0.31 -7.81
CA VAL A 265 -2.73 1.00 -8.21
C VAL A 265 -4.02 0.84 -9.01
N GLN A 266 -5.03 1.67 -8.73
CA GLN A 266 -6.37 1.58 -9.29
C GLN A 266 -6.86 2.95 -9.73
N ILE A 267 -7.64 3.00 -10.82
CA ILE A 267 -8.37 4.19 -11.24
C ILE A 267 -9.66 4.28 -10.41
N ILE A 268 -9.89 5.42 -9.78
CA ILE A 268 -11.13 5.67 -9.04
C ILE A 268 -12.28 5.85 -10.07
N LYS A 269 -13.38 5.14 -9.85
CA LYS A 269 -14.53 5.17 -10.75
C LYS A 269 -15.11 6.57 -10.85
N ASN A 270 -15.46 7.00 -12.08
CA ASN A 270 -15.98 8.33 -12.37
C ASN A 270 -15.05 9.49 -11.95
N CYS A 271 -13.76 9.27 -11.85
CA CYS A 271 -12.78 10.30 -11.55
C CYS A 271 -12.77 11.40 -12.63
N LYS A 272 -12.18 12.55 -12.30
CA LYS A 272 -12.20 13.74 -13.19
C LYS A 272 -11.23 13.62 -14.37
N HIS A 273 -10.11 12.91 -14.18
CA HIS A 273 -9.01 12.84 -15.14
C HIS A 273 -8.66 11.37 -15.52
N PRO A 274 -9.60 10.59 -16.11
CA PRO A 274 -9.40 9.17 -16.37
C PRO A 274 -8.22 8.89 -17.32
N GLU A 275 -8.00 9.73 -18.34
CA GLU A 275 -6.88 9.55 -19.28
C GLU A 275 -5.51 9.80 -18.60
N ASN A 276 -5.43 10.78 -17.69
CA ASN A 276 -4.21 11.02 -16.91
C ASN A 276 -3.97 9.89 -15.90
N ALA A 277 -5.03 9.33 -15.33
CA ALA A 277 -4.95 8.17 -14.45
C ALA A 277 -4.41 6.93 -15.19
N ARG A 278 -4.87 6.65 -16.42
CA ARG A 278 -4.34 5.58 -17.28
C ARG A 278 -2.86 5.79 -17.59
N LYS A 279 -2.49 7.00 -18.02
CA LYS A 279 -1.07 7.35 -18.26
C LYS A 279 -0.21 7.17 -17.03
N PHE A 280 -0.72 7.48 -15.83
CA PHE A 280 0.02 7.31 -14.59
C PHE A 280 0.27 5.83 -14.29
N ILE A 281 -0.74 4.96 -14.47
CA ILE A 281 -0.58 3.51 -14.29
C ILE A 281 0.43 2.95 -15.30
N ASP A 282 0.31 3.29 -16.58
CA ASP A 282 1.27 2.85 -17.62
C ASP A 282 2.69 3.29 -17.28
N TYR A 283 2.83 4.53 -16.81
CA TYR A 283 4.12 5.08 -16.42
C TYR A 283 4.74 4.33 -15.23
N MET A 284 3.95 3.97 -14.22
CA MET A 284 4.43 3.17 -13.08
C MET A 284 4.95 1.80 -13.50
N LEU A 285 4.36 1.18 -14.52
CA LEU A 285 4.79 -0.11 -15.05
C LEU A 285 5.90 -0.01 -16.09
N SER A 286 6.25 1.19 -16.55
CA SER A 286 7.28 1.41 -17.56
C SER A 286 8.65 0.91 -17.10
N GLU A 287 9.49 0.49 -18.06
CA GLU A 287 10.86 0.07 -17.77
C GLU A 287 11.65 1.12 -17.00
N LYS A 288 11.46 2.40 -17.35
CA LYS A 288 12.11 3.53 -16.68
C LYS A 288 11.84 3.54 -15.19
N ILE A 289 10.58 3.46 -14.78
CA ILE A 289 10.20 3.55 -13.37
C ILE A 289 10.51 2.26 -12.63
N GLN A 290 10.28 1.11 -13.24
CA GLN A 290 10.60 -0.17 -12.62
C GLN A 290 12.11 -0.32 -12.38
N ASN A 291 12.97 0.12 -13.30
CA ASN A 291 14.41 0.17 -13.09
C ASN A 291 14.81 1.24 -12.05
N LEU A 292 14.18 2.42 -12.09
CA LEU A 292 14.45 3.48 -11.11
C LEU A 292 14.22 2.97 -9.68
N VAL A 293 13.07 2.39 -9.41
CA VAL A 293 12.73 1.92 -8.06
C VAL A 293 13.63 0.76 -7.64
N GLY A 294 13.94 -0.16 -8.53
CA GLY A 294 14.79 -1.33 -8.24
C GLY A 294 16.26 -0.98 -7.99
N THR A 295 16.79 0.09 -8.61
CA THR A 295 18.21 0.45 -8.51
C THR A 295 18.50 1.58 -7.54
N THR A 296 17.55 2.49 -7.34
CA THR A 296 17.78 3.70 -6.52
C THR A 296 16.99 3.71 -5.23
N LEU A 297 15.89 2.97 -5.19
CA LEU A 297 15.05 2.84 -4.00
C LEU A 297 15.21 1.46 -3.37
N THR A 298 14.37 1.18 -2.40
CA THR A 298 14.36 -0.08 -1.64
C THR A 298 13.09 -0.89 -1.89
N VAL A 299 12.36 -0.56 -2.94
CA VAL A 299 11.11 -1.20 -3.36
C VAL A 299 11.38 -2.18 -4.51
N ARG A 300 10.72 -3.32 -4.49
CA ARG A 300 10.91 -4.34 -5.53
C ARG A 300 10.07 -4.05 -6.76
N PRO A 301 10.72 -3.93 -7.94
CA PRO A 301 10.00 -3.87 -9.20
C PRO A 301 9.35 -5.23 -9.52
N LEU A 302 8.26 -5.20 -10.29
CA LEU A 302 7.54 -6.39 -10.75
C LEU A 302 7.64 -6.61 -12.27
N ARG A 303 8.40 -5.76 -12.98
CA ARG A 303 8.65 -5.90 -14.41
C ARG A 303 9.70 -6.95 -14.69
N GLN A 304 9.50 -7.79 -15.72
CA GLN A 304 10.48 -8.73 -16.20
C GLN A 304 11.78 -8.01 -16.60
N GLY A 305 12.91 -8.54 -16.14
CA GLY A 305 14.24 -7.99 -16.46
C GLY A 305 14.57 -6.67 -15.75
N ALA A 306 13.73 -6.18 -14.84
CA ALA A 306 14.03 -4.99 -14.05
C ALA A 306 15.25 -5.23 -13.14
N LYS A 307 16.09 -4.19 -13.02
CA LYS A 307 17.34 -4.24 -12.24
C LYS A 307 17.07 -4.00 -10.76
N LEU A 308 17.85 -4.67 -9.91
CA LEU A 308 17.89 -4.44 -8.46
C LEU A 308 19.23 -3.83 -8.05
N ALA A 309 19.22 -3.02 -7.00
CA ALA A 309 20.44 -2.54 -6.38
C ALA A 309 21.17 -3.67 -5.62
N ASP A 310 22.49 -3.58 -5.51
CA ASP A 310 23.34 -4.61 -4.90
C ASP A 310 23.04 -4.84 -3.40
N TYR A 311 22.46 -3.85 -2.72
CA TYR A 311 22.06 -3.97 -1.32
C TYR A 311 20.72 -4.72 -1.12
N MET A 312 20.01 -5.05 -2.20
CA MET A 312 18.76 -5.79 -2.12
C MET A 312 19.00 -7.29 -2.37
N THR A 313 18.40 -8.12 -1.54
CA THR A 313 18.45 -9.57 -1.71
C THR A 313 17.77 -9.99 -3.02
N PRO A 314 18.45 -10.71 -3.93
CA PRO A 314 17.81 -11.23 -5.14
C PRO A 314 16.59 -12.09 -4.83
N ALA A 315 15.52 -11.96 -5.62
CA ALA A 315 14.27 -12.72 -5.40
C ALA A 315 14.51 -14.25 -5.36
N SER A 316 15.48 -14.75 -6.16
CA SER A 316 15.86 -16.17 -6.17
C SER A 316 16.44 -16.71 -4.85
N LYS A 317 16.85 -15.82 -3.95
CA LYS A 317 17.35 -16.16 -2.61
C LYS A 317 16.29 -16.06 -1.51
N ILE A 318 15.08 -15.62 -1.84
CA ILE A 318 13.99 -15.44 -0.89
C ILE A 318 13.07 -16.65 -0.99
N LYS A 319 12.97 -17.39 0.10
CA LYS A 319 11.98 -18.47 0.21
C LYS A 319 10.59 -17.85 0.39
N LEU A 320 9.60 -18.37 -0.29
CA LEU A 320 8.22 -17.93 -0.14
C LEU A 320 7.48 -18.76 0.89
N ALA A 321 6.53 -18.15 1.58
CA ALA A 321 5.64 -18.84 2.50
C ALA A 321 4.87 -19.95 1.76
N PRO A 322 4.74 -21.15 2.35
CA PRO A 322 4.16 -22.29 1.67
C PRO A 322 2.67 -22.10 1.40
N LYS A 323 2.22 -22.44 0.20
CA LYS A 323 0.79 -22.46 -0.20
C LYS A 323 0.02 -21.17 0.06
N TYR A 324 0.70 -20.03 0.15
CA TYR A 324 0.02 -18.75 0.35
C TYR A 324 -0.88 -18.41 -0.83
N ASP A 325 -2.15 -18.15 -0.53
CA ASP A 325 -3.16 -17.68 -1.49
C ASP A 325 -3.69 -16.31 -1.04
N GLU A 326 -3.20 -15.24 -1.67
CA GLU A 326 -3.56 -13.87 -1.33
C GLU A 326 -5.06 -13.62 -1.45
N LYS A 327 -5.70 -14.15 -2.50
CA LYS A 327 -7.12 -13.97 -2.73
C LYS A 327 -7.96 -14.62 -1.63
N TRP A 328 -7.61 -15.86 -1.27
CA TRP A 328 -8.29 -16.57 -0.19
C TRP A 328 -8.07 -15.86 1.16
N VAL A 329 -6.85 -15.40 1.45
CA VAL A 329 -6.54 -14.64 2.69
C VAL A 329 -7.37 -13.37 2.78
N SER A 330 -7.51 -12.64 1.67
CA SER A 330 -8.35 -11.45 1.61
C SER A 330 -9.82 -11.72 1.91
N GLN A 331 -10.37 -12.76 1.30
CA GLN A 331 -11.76 -13.15 1.51
C GLN A 331 -12.03 -13.59 2.95
N ASN A 332 -11.00 -14.05 3.65
CA ASN A 332 -11.07 -14.52 5.03
C ASN A 332 -10.47 -13.53 6.05
N LYS A 333 -10.14 -12.31 5.64
CA LYS A 333 -9.47 -11.32 6.51
C LYS A 333 -10.15 -11.13 7.86
N ASP A 334 -11.47 -11.01 7.86
CA ASP A 334 -12.25 -10.82 9.08
C ASP A 334 -12.12 -12.04 10.03
N LYS A 335 -12.03 -13.25 9.47
CA LYS A 335 -11.80 -14.46 10.27
C LYS A 335 -10.41 -14.43 10.91
N PHE A 336 -9.35 -14.05 10.15
CA PHE A 336 -8.00 -13.92 10.69
C PHE A 336 -7.94 -12.91 11.84
N THR A 337 -8.47 -11.72 11.63
CA THR A 337 -8.42 -10.64 12.61
C THR A 337 -9.26 -10.94 13.85
N LYS A 338 -10.44 -11.55 13.67
CA LYS A 338 -11.28 -11.99 14.79
C LYS A 338 -10.57 -13.06 15.63
N THR A 339 -10.04 -14.11 14.97
CA THR A 339 -9.31 -15.17 15.68
C THR A 339 -8.08 -14.60 16.40
N PHE A 340 -7.34 -13.69 15.76
CA PHE A 340 -6.21 -13.00 16.40
C PHE A 340 -6.64 -12.25 17.67
N THR A 341 -7.76 -11.51 17.61
CA THR A 341 -8.29 -10.79 18.77
C THR A 341 -8.66 -11.73 19.92
N GLU A 342 -9.30 -12.87 19.62
CA GLU A 342 -9.63 -13.88 20.61
C GLU A 342 -8.41 -14.49 21.31
N HIS A 343 -7.30 -14.71 20.54
CA HIS A 343 -6.03 -15.18 21.10
C HIS A 343 -5.30 -14.09 21.88
N LEU A 344 -5.36 -12.84 21.41
CA LEU A 344 -4.79 -11.70 22.11
C LEU A 344 -5.44 -11.50 23.50
N GLU A 345 -6.77 -11.51 23.57
CA GLU A 345 -7.53 -11.38 24.82
C GLU A 345 -7.18 -12.48 25.84
N LYS A 346 -6.93 -13.70 25.39
CA LYS A 346 -6.48 -14.80 26.25
C LYS A 346 -5.04 -14.68 26.72
N SER A 347 -4.23 -13.88 26.04
CA SER A 347 -2.80 -13.71 26.36
C SER A 347 -2.51 -12.57 27.35
N LEU A 348 -3.51 -11.70 27.58
CA LEU A 348 -3.46 -10.59 28.54
C LEU A 348 -3.87 -11.03 29.94
#